data_ecd3d19beb10374ca62bfcb03c45f409
#
_entry.id   ecd3d19beb10374ca62bfcb03c45f409
#
_cell.length_a   1.000
_cell.length_b   1.000
_cell.length_c   1.000
_cell.angle_alpha   90.00
_cell.angle_beta   90.00
_cell.angle_gamma   90.00
#
_symmetry.space_group_name_H-M   'P 1'
#
loop_
_entity.id
_entity.type
_entity.pdbx_description
1 polymer ?
#
loop_
_entity_poly.entity_id
_entity_poly.type
_entity_poly.pdbx_seq_one_letter_code
_entity_poly.pdbx_strand_id
1 'polypeptide(L)'
;MSICRTSTFGALRLTVLSLGVSLFAGDAVATAVQQPAAPTATSANAGTTARPRAKTSAAARARARAARIRAARAKASRSAKVLAEAKTPRYRTDEAGNVVPNVRAAAAIIYDPATGKVLYEENAMDERSIASITKVMTAIVFLENATDLNQEVTIVRADTLRASTTYLKTNDRVRISDLLHLLLIPSDNAAARALARISPLGSDGFIARMNQKADDLGLDHTAYTDPSGLLSDNISSAYDMARLIAFASEDDRIGPVMRTPEYSFRTAKGRIVTVRSTNQILRTGDIDVVGGKTGFISKAGYCLATLLKMPQGGPSLAVVILGATSNVGRFWETRHLMAWLAARTQVLGFNTPAVATAQ
;
A
#
# COMPACT_ATOMS: atom_id res chain seq x y z
N MET A 1 -37.33 -34.71 -42.96
CA MET A 1 -36.58 -35.99 -43.02
C MET A 1 -35.80 -36.13 -41.74
N SER A 2 -36.26 -37.08 -40.95
CA SER A 2 -35.71 -37.56 -39.68
C SER A 2 -34.34 -38.22 -39.89
N ILE A 3 -33.42 -38.07 -38.95
CA ILE A 3 -32.64 -39.22 -38.47
C ILE A 3 -32.20 -38.87 -37.02
N CYS A 4 -32.75 -39.67 -36.11
CA CYS A 4 -32.39 -39.82 -34.73
C CYS A 4 -31.17 -40.76 -34.63
N ARG A 5 -30.18 -40.47 -33.73
CA ARG A 5 -29.28 -41.52 -33.22
C ARG A 5 -28.99 -41.32 -31.76
N THR A 6 -29.55 -42.22 -31.02
CA THR A 6 -29.27 -42.59 -29.65
C THR A 6 -27.93 -43.37 -29.52
N SER A 7 -27.20 -43.18 -28.43
CA SER A 7 -26.21 -44.14 -27.87
C SER A 7 -25.61 -43.50 -26.62
N THR A 8 -25.51 -44.01 -25.52
CA THR A 8 -25.61 -45.24 -24.69
C THR A 8 -24.88 -44.96 -23.40
N PHE A 9 -25.53 -45.23 -22.29
CA PHE A 9 -25.04 -45.16 -20.93
C PHE A 9 -23.86 -46.14 -20.73
N GLY A 10 -22.77 -45.69 -20.12
CA GLY A 10 -21.69 -46.49 -19.56
C GLY A 10 -21.59 -46.29 -18.07
N ALA A 11 -22.15 -47.21 -17.31
CA ALA A 11 -22.03 -47.29 -15.85
C ALA A 11 -20.61 -47.74 -15.47
N LEU A 12 -19.90 -47.00 -14.65
CA LEU A 12 -18.64 -47.45 -14.05
C LEU A 12 -18.84 -47.69 -12.55
N ARG A 13 -18.54 -48.92 -12.15
CA ARG A 13 -18.75 -49.52 -10.84
C ARG A 13 -17.86 -48.89 -9.76
N LEU A 14 -18.49 -48.60 -8.63
CA LEU A 14 -17.84 -48.31 -7.37
C LEU A 14 -17.23 -49.58 -6.81
N THR A 15 -15.93 -49.62 -6.56
CA THR A 15 -15.26 -50.67 -5.77
C THR A 15 -14.94 -50.12 -4.40
N VAL A 16 -15.66 -50.60 -3.40
CA VAL A 16 -15.41 -50.32 -1.98
C VAL A 16 -14.30 -51.26 -1.53
N LEU A 17 -13.18 -50.71 -1.09
CA LEU A 17 -12.11 -51.43 -0.41
C LEU A 17 -12.21 -51.16 1.10
N SER A 18 -12.72 -52.10 1.85
CA SER A 18 -12.70 -52.15 3.32
C SER A 18 -11.32 -52.64 3.78
N LEU A 19 -10.59 -51.81 4.55
CA LEU A 19 -9.43 -52.30 5.30
C LEU A 19 -9.68 -52.20 6.80
N GLY A 20 -9.42 -53.31 7.45
CA GLY A 20 -9.79 -53.63 8.79
C GLY A 20 -9.04 -52.85 9.88
N VAL A 21 -9.73 -52.65 10.96
CA VAL A 21 -9.24 -52.20 12.24
C VAL A 21 -8.64 -53.37 12.98
N SER A 22 -7.35 -53.37 13.29
CA SER A 22 -6.70 -54.26 14.24
C SER A 22 -6.54 -53.55 15.57
N LEU A 23 -7.32 -53.97 16.56
CA LEU A 23 -7.09 -53.62 17.96
C LEU A 23 -5.86 -54.40 18.46
N PHE A 24 -4.86 -53.69 18.95
CA PHE A 24 -3.86 -54.23 19.86
C PHE A 24 -4.15 -53.68 21.26
N ALA A 25 -4.57 -54.59 22.14
CA ALA A 25 -4.58 -54.38 23.58
C ALA A 25 -3.15 -54.61 24.09
N GLY A 26 -2.56 -53.60 24.70
CA GLY A 26 -1.26 -53.68 25.35
C GLY A 26 -1.38 -53.25 26.81
N ASP A 27 -1.00 -54.16 27.69
CA ASP A 27 -1.15 -54.11 29.15
C ASP A 27 -0.45 -52.90 29.77
N ALA A 28 -1.17 -52.22 30.67
CA ALA A 28 -0.64 -51.18 31.51
C ALA A 28 0.14 -51.75 32.69
N VAL A 29 1.46 -51.65 32.67
CA VAL A 29 2.30 -51.85 33.87
C VAL A 29 2.43 -50.52 34.59
N ALA A 30 1.78 -50.45 35.76
CA ALA A 30 1.90 -49.29 36.66
C ALA A 30 3.24 -49.37 37.39
N THR A 31 4.19 -48.50 37.00
CA THR A 31 5.41 -48.26 37.77
C THR A 31 5.19 -47.11 38.72
N ALA A 32 5.12 -47.38 39.99
CA ALA A 32 5.06 -46.37 41.05
C ALA A 32 6.40 -45.61 41.11
N VAL A 33 6.39 -44.36 40.76
CA VAL A 33 7.52 -43.45 40.97
C VAL A 33 7.37 -42.81 42.33
N GLN A 34 8.26 -43.16 43.26
CA GLN A 34 8.42 -42.53 44.56
C GLN A 34 8.78 -41.05 44.41
N GLN A 35 8.01 -40.18 45.06
CA GLN A 35 8.37 -38.77 45.24
C GLN A 35 9.57 -38.65 46.18
N PRO A 36 10.60 -37.89 45.83
CA PRO A 36 11.63 -37.52 46.82
C PRO A 36 11.09 -36.46 47.77
N ALA A 37 11.40 -36.63 49.05
CA ALA A 37 11.05 -35.76 50.14
C ALA A 37 11.58 -34.32 49.96
N ALA A 38 10.74 -33.34 50.30
CA ALA A 38 11.11 -31.91 50.30
C ALA A 38 12.26 -31.64 51.25
N PRO A 39 13.27 -30.86 50.85
CA PRO A 39 14.26 -30.37 51.80
C PRO A 39 13.66 -29.21 52.61
N THR A 40 13.84 -29.28 53.90
CA THR A 40 13.54 -28.26 54.91
C THR A 40 14.11 -26.92 54.52
N ALA A 41 13.26 -25.86 54.49
CA ALA A 41 13.65 -24.51 54.20
C ALA A 41 14.55 -23.94 55.31
N THR A 42 15.83 -23.82 55.02
CA THR A 42 16.74 -22.95 55.77
C THR A 42 16.57 -21.57 55.23
N SER A 43 16.07 -20.65 56.08
CA SER A 43 15.95 -19.23 55.83
C SER A 43 17.33 -18.63 55.54
N ALA A 44 17.70 -18.52 54.26
CA ALA A 44 18.82 -17.69 53.81
C ALA A 44 18.25 -16.34 53.39
N ASN A 45 18.57 -15.36 54.17
CA ASN A 45 18.29 -13.93 53.95
C ASN A 45 18.95 -13.48 52.66
N ALA A 46 18.21 -13.60 51.50
CA ALA A 46 18.66 -13.11 50.21
C ALA A 46 18.55 -11.60 50.21
N GLY A 47 19.62 -10.94 50.64
CA GLY A 47 19.81 -9.51 50.40
C GLY A 47 19.67 -9.21 48.91
N THR A 48 18.57 -8.52 48.54
CA THR A 48 18.32 -7.98 47.22
C THR A 48 19.40 -6.96 46.91
N THR A 49 20.52 -7.38 46.32
CA THR A 49 21.52 -6.46 45.79
C THR A 49 20.90 -5.80 44.57
N ALA A 50 20.21 -4.68 44.81
CA ALA A 50 19.80 -3.76 43.77
C ALA A 50 21.07 -3.33 43.02
N ARG A 51 21.23 -3.79 41.77
CA ARG A 51 22.31 -3.41 40.87
C ARG A 51 22.36 -1.87 40.84
N PRO A 52 23.46 -1.23 41.23
CA PRO A 52 23.51 0.22 41.32
C PRO A 52 23.30 0.79 39.92
N ARG A 53 22.19 1.50 39.75
CA ARG A 53 21.91 2.26 38.52
C ARG A 53 23.01 3.30 38.40
N ALA A 54 24.00 3.07 37.52
CA ALA A 54 25.15 3.94 37.36
C ALA A 54 24.66 5.37 37.14
N LYS A 55 24.91 6.23 38.12
CA LYS A 55 24.61 7.67 38.06
C LYS A 55 25.54 8.27 37.00
N THR A 56 25.02 8.42 35.77
CA THR A 56 25.77 9.09 34.69
C THR A 56 26.16 10.48 35.18
N SER A 57 27.46 10.79 35.15
CA SER A 57 27.99 12.09 35.63
C SER A 57 27.36 13.26 34.81
N ALA A 58 27.28 14.43 35.41
CA ALA A 58 26.77 15.64 34.74
C ALA A 58 27.50 15.89 33.40
N ALA A 59 28.82 15.64 33.37
CA ALA A 59 29.63 15.76 32.17
C ALA A 59 29.21 14.75 31.07
N ALA A 60 28.89 13.50 31.43
CA ALA A 60 28.41 12.50 30.46
C ALA A 60 27.03 12.89 29.87
N ARG A 61 26.12 13.44 30.72
CA ARG A 61 24.82 13.96 30.25
C ARG A 61 24.98 15.17 29.33
N ALA A 62 25.89 16.09 29.64
CA ALA A 62 26.20 17.24 28.80
C ALA A 62 26.77 16.82 27.44
N ARG A 63 27.72 15.85 27.40
CA ARG A 63 28.26 15.29 26.15
C ARG A 63 27.17 14.59 25.32
N ALA A 64 26.32 13.80 25.94
CA ALA A 64 25.20 13.14 25.26
C ALA A 64 24.19 14.16 24.67
N ARG A 65 23.88 15.26 25.42
CA ARG A 65 23.04 16.36 24.92
C ARG A 65 23.68 17.07 23.74
N ALA A 66 24.97 17.40 23.82
CA ALA A 66 25.69 18.03 22.72
C ALA A 66 25.75 17.14 21.47
N ALA A 67 25.96 15.83 21.63
CA ALA A 67 25.92 14.87 20.53
C ALA A 67 24.54 14.79 19.87
N ARG A 68 23.46 14.77 20.66
CA ARG A 68 22.08 14.81 20.14
C ARG A 68 21.79 16.10 19.36
N ILE A 69 22.25 17.26 19.87
CA ILE A 69 22.09 18.56 19.16
C ILE A 69 22.85 18.56 17.84
N ARG A 70 24.10 18.06 17.81
CA ARG A 70 24.88 17.93 16.57
C ARG A 70 24.21 17.01 15.56
N ALA A 71 23.74 15.84 16.01
CA ALA A 71 23.02 14.89 15.15
C ALA A 71 21.71 15.50 14.61
N ALA A 72 20.95 16.23 15.42
CA ALA A 72 19.72 16.91 15.00
C ALA A 72 20.03 18.00 13.95
N ARG A 73 21.06 18.83 14.14
CA ARG A 73 21.52 19.84 13.17
C ARG A 73 21.97 19.20 11.86
N ALA A 74 22.76 18.13 11.91
CA ALA A 74 23.20 17.41 10.71
C ALA A 74 22.02 16.79 9.95
N LYS A 75 21.03 16.22 10.67
CA LYS A 75 19.79 15.71 10.06
C LYS A 75 18.98 16.82 9.40
N ALA A 76 18.81 17.95 10.08
CA ALA A 76 18.10 19.12 9.54
C ALA A 76 18.77 19.67 8.27
N SER A 77 20.11 19.81 8.28
CA SER A 77 20.89 20.25 7.11
C SER A 77 20.72 19.30 5.92
N ARG A 78 20.83 17.96 6.14
CA ARG A 78 20.60 16.98 5.10
C ARG A 78 19.17 17.06 4.54
N SER A 79 18.17 17.19 5.42
CA SER A 79 16.77 17.32 4.98
C SER A 79 16.54 18.60 4.18
N ALA A 80 17.16 19.74 4.56
CA ALA A 80 17.08 20.99 3.84
C ALA A 80 17.72 20.87 2.43
N LYS A 81 18.89 20.21 2.33
CA LYS A 81 19.56 19.95 1.04
C LYS A 81 18.67 19.09 0.13
N VAL A 82 18.15 17.97 0.64
CA VAL A 82 17.23 17.08 -0.13
C VAL A 82 16.00 17.84 -0.60
N LEU A 83 15.42 18.70 0.25
CA LEU A 83 14.27 19.52 -0.12
C LEU A 83 14.63 20.55 -1.21
N ALA A 84 15.78 21.23 -1.10
CA ALA A 84 16.24 22.18 -2.09
C ALA A 84 16.47 21.51 -3.46
N GLU A 85 17.15 20.37 -3.45
CA GLU A 85 17.34 19.57 -4.66
C GLU A 85 16.02 19.10 -5.28
N ALA A 86 15.08 18.65 -4.46
CA ALA A 86 13.77 18.21 -4.94
C ALA A 86 12.97 19.37 -5.56
N LYS A 87 13.03 20.58 -4.99
CA LYS A 87 12.33 21.77 -5.48
C LYS A 87 12.86 22.29 -6.82
N THR A 88 14.10 21.97 -7.15
CA THR A 88 14.74 22.47 -8.38
C THR A 88 14.37 21.57 -9.56
N PRO A 89 13.55 22.04 -10.54
CA PRO A 89 13.25 21.29 -11.74
C PRO A 89 14.50 21.08 -12.57
N ARG A 90 14.55 19.96 -13.30
CA ARG A 90 15.62 19.64 -14.24
C ARG A 90 15.01 19.41 -15.60
N TYR A 91 15.73 19.83 -16.65
CA TYR A 91 15.33 19.63 -18.03
C TYR A 91 16.48 19.02 -18.82
N ARG A 92 16.14 18.39 -19.92
CA ARG A 92 17.07 17.90 -20.94
C ARG A 92 16.47 18.16 -22.31
N THR A 93 17.29 18.12 -23.34
CA THR A 93 16.81 18.13 -24.73
C THR A 93 16.61 16.69 -25.18
N ASP A 94 15.46 16.36 -25.75
CA ASP A 94 15.17 15.07 -26.36
C ASP A 94 15.81 14.98 -27.75
N GLU A 95 15.68 13.80 -28.39
CA GLU A 95 16.23 13.55 -29.74
C GLU A 95 15.60 14.47 -30.82
N ALA A 96 14.38 14.94 -30.60
CA ALA A 96 13.69 15.86 -31.49
C ALA A 96 14.04 17.36 -31.21
N GLY A 97 14.93 17.63 -30.26
CA GLY A 97 15.32 18.99 -29.89
C GLY A 97 14.39 19.70 -28.92
N ASN A 98 13.37 19.03 -28.36
CA ASN A 98 12.45 19.62 -27.40
C ASN A 98 13.03 19.61 -25.98
N VAL A 99 12.71 20.67 -25.23
CA VAL A 99 13.03 20.72 -23.80
C VAL A 99 11.99 19.92 -23.01
N VAL A 100 12.42 18.83 -22.40
CA VAL A 100 11.59 17.89 -21.63
C VAL A 100 12.10 17.76 -20.20
N PRO A 101 11.23 17.38 -19.22
CA PRO A 101 11.65 17.11 -17.86
C PRO A 101 12.73 16.01 -17.80
N ASN A 102 13.68 16.20 -16.88
CA ASN A 102 14.69 15.19 -16.54
C ASN A 102 14.45 14.76 -15.10
N VAL A 103 13.55 13.82 -14.91
CA VAL A 103 13.16 13.31 -13.59
C VAL A 103 14.30 12.55 -12.90
N ARG A 104 14.33 12.57 -11.56
CA ARG A 104 15.28 11.80 -10.76
C ARG A 104 14.74 10.43 -10.38
N ALA A 105 13.45 10.23 -10.59
CA ALA A 105 12.80 8.94 -10.41
C ALA A 105 13.27 7.94 -11.46
N ALA A 106 13.16 6.67 -11.15
CA ALA A 106 13.58 5.62 -12.06
C ALA A 106 12.62 5.44 -13.24
N ALA A 107 11.31 5.70 -13.02
CA ALA A 107 10.30 5.73 -14.07
C ALA A 107 9.24 6.79 -13.75
N ALA A 108 8.67 7.40 -14.79
CA ALA A 108 7.60 8.37 -14.67
C ALA A 108 6.71 8.41 -15.91
N ILE A 109 5.45 8.82 -15.74
CA ILE A 109 4.51 9.00 -16.84
C ILE A 109 3.49 10.10 -16.53
N ILE A 110 3.06 10.81 -17.57
CA ILE A 110 1.79 11.55 -17.60
C ILE A 110 0.91 10.89 -18.66
N TYR A 111 -0.22 10.37 -18.22
CA TYR A 111 -1.17 9.64 -19.05
C TYR A 111 -2.55 10.29 -18.98
N ASP A 112 -3.17 10.47 -20.13
CA ASP A 112 -4.54 10.94 -20.24
C ASP A 112 -5.50 9.74 -20.37
N PRO A 113 -6.24 9.39 -19.31
CA PRO A 113 -7.12 8.23 -19.35
C PRO A 113 -8.33 8.40 -20.28
N ALA A 114 -8.73 9.65 -20.56
CA ALA A 114 -9.87 9.90 -21.46
C ALA A 114 -9.55 9.66 -22.94
N THR A 115 -8.30 9.88 -23.34
CA THR A 115 -7.86 9.73 -24.73
C THR A 115 -6.91 8.55 -24.95
N GLY A 116 -6.40 7.93 -23.86
CA GLY A 116 -5.37 6.90 -23.93
C GLY A 116 -3.97 7.41 -24.30
N LYS A 117 -3.76 8.74 -24.35
CA LYS A 117 -2.49 9.33 -24.78
C LYS A 117 -1.47 9.42 -23.65
N VAL A 118 -0.22 9.08 -23.98
CA VAL A 118 0.95 9.37 -23.18
C VAL A 118 1.44 10.77 -23.52
N LEU A 119 1.47 11.68 -22.53
CA LEU A 119 1.89 13.08 -22.70
C LEU A 119 3.34 13.31 -22.29
N TYR A 120 3.87 12.44 -21.46
CA TYR A 120 5.28 12.37 -21.05
C TYR A 120 5.57 10.95 -20.55
N GLU A 121 6.76 10.45 -20.84
CA GLU A 121 7.24 9.20 -20.26
C GLU A 121 8.75 9.19 -20.05
N GLU A 122 9.16 8.42 -19.05
CA GLU A 122 10.53 8.06 -18.72
C GLU A 122 10.51 6.63 -18.19
N ASN A 123 11.08 5.67 -18.95
CA ASN A 123 11.09 4.25 -18.59
C ASN A 123 9.71 3.71 -18.16
N ALA A 124 8.63 4.17 -18.83
CA ALA A 124 7.26 3.97 -18.36
C ALA A 124 6.81 2.51 -18.40
N MET A 125 7.43 1.68 -19.22
CA MET A 125 7.12 0.25 -19.38
C MET A 125 8.01 -0.65 -18.49
N ASP A 126 9.04 -0.10 -17.84
CA ASP A 126 9.94 -0.89 -16.99
C ASP A 126 9.21 -1.46 -15.79
N GLU A 127 9.31 -2.79 -15.61
CA GLU A 127 8.79 -3.48 -14.43
C GLU A 127 9.60 -3.14 -13.19
N ARG A 128 8.92 -2.69 -12.16
CA ARG A 128 9.53 -2.26 -10.89
C ARG A 128 8.65 -2.64 -9.71
N SER A 129 9.28 -2.86 -8.57
CA SER A 129 8.53 -2.96 -7.32
C SER A 129 7.75 -1.68 -7.06
N ILE A 130 6.45 -1.80 -6.79
CA ILE A 130 5.51 -0.67 -6.62
C ILE A 130 5.14 -0.40 -5.16
N ALA A 131 5.64 -1.25 -4.26
CA ALA A 131 5.34 -1.15 -2.83
C ALA A 131 3.81 -1.02 -2.59
N SER A 132 3.41 -0.13 -1.67
CA SER A 132 2.02 0.02 -1.25
C SER A 132 1.05 0.62 -2.31
N ILE A 133 1.48 0.88 -3.54
CA ILE A 133 0.50 1.15 -4.62
C ILE A 133 -0.36 -0.11 -4.85
N THR A 134 0.18 -1.30 -4.60
CA THR A 134 -0.53 -2.59 -4.53
C THR A 134 -1.90 -2.50 -3.83
N LYS A 135 -2.02 -1.67 -2.78
CA LYS A 135 -3.26 -1.54 -2.00
C LYS A 135 -4.45 -0.98 -2.79
N VAL A 136 -4.21 -0.36 -3.92
CA VAL A 136 -5.26 0.08 -4.84
C VAL A 136 -5.96 -1.16 -5.42
N MET A 137 -5.18 -2.14 -5.93
CA MET A 137 -5.73 -3.41 -6.41
C MET A 137 -6.41 -4.20 -5.28
N THR A 138 -5.86 -4.16 -4.06
CA THR A 138 -6.50 -4.78 -2.89
C THR A 138 -7.88 -4.19 -2.61
N ALA A 139 -8.04 -2.88 -2.73
CA ALA A 139 -9.35 -2.24 -2.57
C ALA A 139 -10.33 -2.66 -3.68
N ILE A 140 -9.89 -2.66 -4.94
CA ILE A 140 -10.69 -3.06 -6.10
C ILE A 140 -11.20 -4.49 -5.91
N VAL A 141 -10.32 -5.45 -5.71
CA VAL A 141 -10.66 -6.88 -5.60
C VAL A 141 -11.55 -7.16 -4.37
N PHE A 142 -11.27 -6.49 -3.24
CA PHE A 142 -12.10 -6.66 -2.06
C PHE A 142 -13.54 -6.18 -2.32
N LEU A 143 -13.70 -5.05 -2.99
CA LEU A 143 -15.01 -4.44 -3.25
C LEU A 143 -15.83 -5.15 -4.34
N GLU A 144 -15.24 -6.08 -5.11
CA GLU A 144 -15.99 -6.94 -6.04
C GLU A 144 -17.04 -7.81 -5.31
N ASN A 145 -16.74 -8.23 -4.07
CA ASN A 145 -17.57 -9.16 -3.32
C ASN A 145 -18.05 -8.61 -1.97
N ALA A 146 -17.74 -7.35 -1.65
CA ALA A 146 -18.14 -6.74 -0.39
C ALA A 146 -19.57 -6.19 -0.49
N THR A 147 -20.48 -6.74 0.31
CA THR A 147 -21.90 -6.35 0.33
C THR A 147 -22.25 -5.40 1.48
N ASP A 148 -21.58 -5.55 2.64
CA ASP A 148 -21.84 -4.70 3.82
C ASP A 148 -20.52 -4.16 4.41
N LEU A 149 -20.25 -2.90 4.12
CA LEU A 149 -19.08 -2.20 4.64
C LEU A 149 -19.19 -1.81 6.13
N ASN A 150 -20.36 -1.93 6.74
CA ASN A 150 -20.57 -1.67 8.16
C ASN A 150 -20.31 -2.90 9.03
N GLN A 151 -20.18 -4.07 8.44
CA GLN A 151 -19.84 -5.30 9.16
C GLN A 151 -18.56 -5.10 9.98
N GLU A 152 -18.59 -5.52 11.24
CA GLU A 152 -17.41 -5.49 12.13
C GLU A 152 -16.54 -6.72 11.95
N VAL A 153 -15.24 -6.48 11.93
CA VAL A 153 -14.20 -7.49 11.77
C VAL A 153 -13.25 -7.46 12.96
N THR A 154 -12.90 -8.63 13.48
CA THR A 154 -11.87 -8.77 14.50
C THR A 154 -10.49 -8.89 13.85
N ILE A 155 -9.58 -8.03 14.24
CA ILE A 155 -8.17 -8.07 13.83
C ILE A 155 -7.47 -9.19 14.58
N VAL A 156 -6.87 -10.11 13.83
CA VAL A 156 -6.14 -11.25 14.39
C VAL A 156 -4.62 -10.99 14.40
N ARG A 157 -3.88 -11.82 15.14
CA ARG A 157 -2.42 -11.70 15.24
C ARG A 157 -1.72 -11.81 13.88
N ALA A 158 -2.24 -12.65 12.97
CA ALA A 158 -1.69 -12.81 11.63
C ALA A 158 -1.71 -11.48 10.83
N ASP A 159 -2.77 -10.67 10.99
CA ASP A 159 -2.88 -9.38 10.30
C ASP A 159 -1.79 -8.41 10.74
N THR A 160 -1.48 -8.36 12.06
CA THR A 160 -0.58 -7.40 12.66
C THR A 160 0.89 -7.84 12.74
N LEU A 161 1.15 -9.15 12.60
CA LEU A 161 2.50 -9.71 12.72
C LEU A 161 3.43 -9.15 11.63
N ARG A 162 4.50 -8.45 12.03
CA ARG A 162 5.46 -7.82 11.11
C ARG A 162 4.80 -6.90 10.07
N ALA A 163 3.69 -6.28 10.43
CA ALA A 163 2.98 -5.38 9.52
C ALA A 163 3.72 -4.07 9.23
N SER A 164 4.84 -3.79 9.89
CA SER A 164 5.65 -2.56 9.86
C SER A 164 4.84 -1.28 10.12
N THR A 165 3.95 -0.87 9.23
CA THR A 165 3.03 0.26 9.43
C THR A 165 1.64 -0.27 9.69
N THR A 166 1.12 -0.06 10.92
CA THR A 166 -0.28 -0.34 11.26
C THR A 166 -0.75 0.52 12.43
N TYR A 167 -2.01 0.92 12.40
CA TYR A 167 -2.75 1.61 13.48
C TYR A 167 -3.68 0.65 14.24
N LEU A 168 -3.78 -0.60 13.76
CA LEU A 168 -4.59 -1.66 14.33
C LEU A 168 -3.80 -2.47 15.37
N LYS A 169 -4.52 -2.99 16.35
CA LYS A 169 -3.99 -3.92 17.36
C LYS A 169 -4.73 -5.25 17.27
N THR A 170 -4.05 -6.33 17.59
CA THR A 170 -4.72 -7.64 17.74
C THR A 170 -5.91 -7.52 18.70
N ASN A 171 -7.03 -8.14 18.35
CA ASN A 171 -8.32 -8.07 19.04
C ASN A 171 -9.04 -6.71 18.99
N ASP A 172 -8.61 -5.76 18.16
CA ASP A 172 -9.48 -4.64 17.78
C ASP A 172 -10.65 -5.17 16.95
N ARG A 173 -11.85 -4.62 17.17
CA ARG A 173 -13.01 -4.80 16.30
C ARG A 173 -13.27 -3.47 15.61
N VAL A 174 -13.31 -3.50 14.28
CA VAL A 174 -13.44 -2.33 13.42
C VAL A 174 -14.35 -2.66 12.24
N ARG A 175 -14.97 -1.68 11.63
CA ARG A 175 -15.79 -1.88 10.45
C ARG A 175 -14.93 -2.13 9.22
N ILE A 176 -15.49 -2.82 8.22
CA ILE A 176 -14.84 -2.99 6.91
C ILE A 176 -14.55 -1.62 6.27
N SER A 177 -15.48 -0.67 6.37
CA SER A 177 -15.26 0.70 5.91
C SER A 177 -14.03 1.36 6.57
N ASP A 178 -13.81 1.16 7.88
CA ASP A 178 -12.62 1.66 8.57
C ASP A 178 -11.34 1.01 8.03
N LEU A 179 -11.40 -0.30 7.68
CA LEU A 179 -10.25 -1.00 7.07
C LEU A 179 -9.91 -0.43 5.68
N LEU A 180 -10.90 -0.11 4.85
CA LEU A 180 -10.68 0.53 3.53
C LEU A 180 -10.07 1.92 3.69
N HIS A 181 -10.52 2.72 4.65
CA HIS A 181 -9.91 4.01 4.96
C HIS A 181 -8.47 3.86 5.45
N LEU A 182 -8.20 2.90 6.33
CA LEU A 182 -6.83 2.60 6.80
C LEU A 182 -5.92 2.07 5.67
N LEU A 183 -6.46 1.28 4.75
CA LEU A 183 -5.75 0.77 3.59
C LEU A 183 -5.24 1.90 2.69
N LEU A 184 -6.10 2.84 2.36
CA LEU A 184 -5.84 3.84 1.30
C LEU A 184 -5.25 5.14 1.84
N ILE A 185 -5.65 5.62 3.01
CA ILE A 185 -5.21 6.90 3.58
C ILE A 185 -3.80 6.80 4.19
N PRO A 186 -3.58 6.08 5.33
CA PRO A 186 -2.26 5.96 5.94
C PRO A 186 -1.45 4.78 5.40
N SER A 187 -2.03 3.99 4.48
CA SER A 187 -1.34 2.82 3.91
C SER A 187 -1.10 1.69 4.91
N ASP A 188 -2.08 1.35 5.74
CA ASP A 188 -2.00 0.33 6.79
C ASP A 188 -1.86 -1.08 6.20
N ASN A 189 -0.81 -1.81 6.62
CA ASN A 189 -0.54 -3.15 6.10
C ASN A 189 -1.39 -4.24 6.77
N ALA A 190 -1.77 -4.04 8.04
CA ALA A 190 -2.67 -4.98 8.70
C ALA A 190 -4.09 -4.89 8.13
N ALA A 191 -4.54 -3.69 7.73
CA ALA A 191 -5.81 -3.52 7.04
C ALA A 191 -5.84 -4.28 5.70
N ALA A 192 -4.76 -4.23 4.91
CA ALA A 192 -4.65 -4.99 3.66
C ALA A 192 -4.78 -6.50 3.89
N ARG A 193 -4.05 -7.04 4.88
CA ARG A 193 -4.09 -8.46 5.22
C ARG A 193 -5.45 -8.89 5.78
N ALA A 194 -6.05 -8.07 6.62
CA ALA A 194 -7.37 -8.33 7.18
C ALA A 194 -8.43 -8.42 6.07
N LEU A 195 -8.44 -7.47 5.13
CA LEU A 195 -9.36 -7.48 3.99
C LEU A 195 -9.17 -8.72 3.12
N ALA A 196 -7.95 -9.09 2.76
CA ALA A 196 -7.68 -10.32 2.00
C ALA A 196 -8.16 -11.57 2.74
N ARG A 197 -7.90 -11.67 4.06
CA ARG A 197 -8.30 -12.80 4.90
C ARG A 197 -9.82 -12.98 5.02
N ILE A 198 -10.56 -11.85 5.17
CA ILE A 198 -12.03 -11.91 5.34
C ILE A 198 -12.77 -12.00 4.02
N SER A 199 -12.08 -11.81 2.90
CA SER A 199 -12.67 -12.05 1.58
C SER A 199 -13.15 -13.51 1.47
N PRO A 200 -14.27 -13.77 0.78
CA PRO A 200 -14.72 -15.15 0.51
C PRO A 200 -13.65 -16.03 -0.16
N LEU A 201 -12.67 -15.41 -0.81
CA LEU A 201 -11.58 -16.09 -1.50
C LEU A 201 -10.46 -16.59 -0.57
N GLY A 202 -10.43 -16.09 0.70
CA GLY A 202 -9.28 -16.30 1.58
C GLY A 202 -8.01 -15.62 1.04
N SER A 203 -6.90 -15.67 1.80
CA SER A 203 -5.69 -14.92 1.44
C SER A 203 -5.07 -15.34 0.10
N ASP A 204 -4.96 -16.63 -0.15
CA ASP A 204 -4.30 -17.15 -1.37
C ASP A 204 -5.18 -16.92 -2.61
N GLY A 205 -6.48 -17.23 -2.53
CA GLY A 205 -7.43 -16.96 -3.60
C GLY A 205 -7.57 -15.47 -3.89
N PHE A 206 -7.39 -14.62 -2.86
CA PHE A 206 -7.41 -13.17 -3.02
C PHE A 206 -6.24 -12.67 -3.88
N ILE A 207 -5.01 -13.18 -3.64
CA ILE A 207 -3.83 -12.84 -4.45
C ILE A 207 -4.00 -13.34 -5.90
N ALA A 208 -4.51 -14.56 -6.07
CA ALA A 208 -4.83 -15.07 -7.40
C ALA A 208 -5.83 -14.15 -8.14
N ARG A 209 -6.88 -13.67 -7.42
CA ARG A 209 -7.85 -12.74 -8.00
C ARG A 209 -7.24 -11.36 -8.31
N MET A 210 -6.27 -10.87 -7.50
CA MET A 210 -5.55 -9.64 -7.82
C MET A 210 -4.79 -9.74 -9.15
N ASN A 211 -4.14 -10.86 -9.43
CA ASN A 211 -3.46 -11.10 -10.70
C ASN A 211 -4.46 -11.24 -11.85
N GLN A 212 -5.51 -12.03 -11.68
CA GLN A 212 -6.58 -12.13 -12.66
C GLN A 212 -7.21 -10.75 -12.98
N LYS A 213 -7.38 -9.90 -11.96
CA LYS A 213 -7.90 -8.53 -12.17
C LYS A 213 -6.91 -7.65 -12.93
N ALA A 214 -5.60 -7.86 -12.74
CA ALA A 214 -4.60 -7.19 -13.56
C ALA A 214 -4.74 -7.59 -15.04
N ASP A 215 -4.90 -8.89 -15.33
CA ASP A 215 -5.16 -9.40 -16.68
C ASP A 215 -6.47 -8.82 -17.25
N ASP A 216 -7.57 -8.84 -16.46
CA ASP A 216 -8.87 -8.29 -16.86
C ASP A 216 -8.79 -6.79 -17.26
N LEU A 217 -7.87 -6.04 -16.63
CA LEU A 217 -7.63 -4.63 -16.89
C LEU A 217 -6.54 -4.40 -17.96
N GLY A 218 -5.93 -5.45 -18.51
CA GLY A 218 -4.82 -5.37 -19.46
C GLY A 218 -3.59 -4.69 -18.88
N LEU A 219 -3.26 -4.99 -17.61
CA LEU A 219 -2.06 -4.50 -16.93
C LEU A 219 -0.94 -5.54 -17.12
N ASP A 220 -0.40 -5.61 -18.33
CA ASP A 220 0.44 -6.71 -18.80
C ASP A 220 1.82 -6.79 -18.11
N HIS A 221 2.24 -5.71 -17.47
CA HIS A 221 3.50 -5.63 -16.71
C HIS A 221 3.28 -5.67 -15.18
N THR A 222 2.15 -6.23 -14.72
CA THR A 222 1.74 -6.16 -13.32
C THR A 222 1.58 -7.55 -12.71
N ALA A 223 2.25 -7.79 -11.56
CA ALA A 223 2.09 -9.01 -10.77
C ALA A 223 2.04 -8.70 -9.28
N TYR A 224 1.21 -9.46 -8.56
CA TYR A 224 1.00 -9.33 -7.11
C TYR A 224 1.35 -10.62 -6.39
N THR A 225 2.07 -10.50 -5.26
CA THR A 225 2.46 -11.63 -4.39
C THR A 225 1.97 -11.47 -2.95
N ASP A 226 1.53 -10.26 -2.57
CA ASP A 226 0.87 -9.98 -1.29
C ASP A 226 -0.10 -8.79 -1.41
N PRO A 227 -1.13 -8.69 -0.54
CA PRO A 227 -2.13 -7.63 -0.65
C PRO A 227 -1.66 -6.28 -0.13
N SER A 228 -0.48 -6.19 0.49
CA SER A 228 0.01 -4.97 1.15
C SER A 228 1.11 -4.24 0.38
N GLY A 229 1.81 -4.92 -0.53
CA GLY A 229 2.99 -4.41 -1.23
C GLY A 229 4.24 -4.36 -0.35
N LEU A 230 4.32 -5.20 0.69
CA LEU A 230 5.53 -5.35 1.50
C LEU A 230 6.57 -6.24 0.82
N LEU A 231 6.14 -7.22 0.04
CA LEU A 231 7.03 -8.04 -0.76
C LEU A 231 7.49 -7.26 -1.99
N SER A 232 8.77 -7.39 -2.33
CA SER A 232 9.38 -6.69 -3.48
C SER A 232 8.87 -7.17 -4.82
N ASP A 233 8.26 -8.35 -4.85
CA ASP A 233 7.77 -9.04 -6.03
C ASP A 233 6.35 -8.62 -6.43
N ASN A 234 5.75 -7.65 -5.70
CA ASN A 234 4.67 -6.84 -6.24
C ASN A 234 5.31 -5.85 -7.23
N ILE A 235 5.25 -6.20 -8.50
CA ILE A 235 5.87 -5.45 -9.59
C ILE A 235 4.81 -4.86 -10.53
N SER A 236 5.16 -3.76 -11.17
CA SER A 236 4.36 -3.15 -12.23
C SER A 236 5.18 -2.11 -12.99
N SER A 237 4.62 -1.60 -14.08
CA SER A 237 5.12 -0.46 -14.84
C SER A 237 4.46 0.86 -14.42
N ALA A 238 5.07 1.99 -14.75
CA ALA A 238 4.44 3.30 -14.55
C ALA A 238 3.19 3.46 -15.43
N TYR A 239 3.20 2.86 -16.61
CA TYR A 239 2.07 2.85 -17.55
C TYR A 239 0.86 2.12 -16.94
N ASP A 240 1.05 0.89 -16.46
CA ASP A 240 -0.02 0.11 -15.84
C ASP A 240 -0.57 0.81 -14.59
N MET A 241 0.31 1.40 -13.77
CA MET A 241 -0.12 2.11 -12.58
C MET A 241 -0.90 3.38 -12.90
N ALA A 242 -0.65 4.02 -14.04
CA ALA A 242 -1.45 5.17 -14.50
C ALA A 242 -2.87 4.73 -14.89
N ARG A 243 -3.02 3.59 -15.55
CA ARG A 243 -4.33 3.01 -15.88
C ARG A 243 -5.06 2.54 -14.62
N LEU A 244 -4.38 1.85 -13.73
CA LEU A 244 -4.95 1.38 -12.46
C LEU A 244 -5.46 2.52 -11.57
N ILE A 245 -4.68 3.60 -11.40
CA ILE A 245 -5.09 4.72 -10.55
C ILE A 245 -6.26 5.50 -11.16
N ALA A 246 -6.31 5.62 -12.49
CA ALA A 246 -7.45 6.23 -13.18
C ALA A 246 -8.72 5.39 -12.94
N PHE A 247 -8.66 4.09 -13.22
CA PHE A 247 -9.78 3.15 -13.00
C PHE A 247 -10.28 3.18 -11.55
N ALA A 248 -9.38 3.09 -10.58
CA ALA A 248 -9.75 3.08 -9.17
C ALA A 248 -10.35 4.41 -8.69
N SER A 249 -9.93 5.54 -9.28
CA SER A 249 -10.41 6.86 -8.89
C SER A 249 -11.86 7.13 -9.33
N GLU A 250 -12.37 6.38 -10.30
CA GLU A 250 -13.75 6.46 -10.80
C GLU A 250 -14.73 5.68 -9.91
N ASP A 251 -14.27 4.72 -9.10
CA ASP A 251 -15.14 3.98 -8.17
C ASP A 251 -15.52 4.88 -6.98
N ASP A 252 -16.84 5.07 -6.79
CA ASP A 252 -17.41 5.93 -5.75
C ASP A 252 -17.07 5.51 -4.31
N ARG A 253 -16.57 4.27 -4.12
CA ARG A 253 -16.13 3.73 -2.82
C ARG A 253 -14.63 3.88 -2.60
N ILE A 254 -13.83 4.07 -3.67
CA ILE A 254 -12.36 4.15 -3.64
C ILE A 254 -11.90 5.60 -3.79
N GLY A 255 -12.34 6.29 -4.84
CA GLY A 255 -11.91 7.66 -5.18
C GLY A 255 -12.06 8.64 -4.00
N PRO A 256 -13.24 8.76 -3.36
CA PRO A 256 -13.42 9.62 -2.21
C PRO A 256 -12.48 9.31 -1.05
N VAL A 257 -12.21 8.02 -0.78
CA VAL A 257 -11.28 7.63 0.29
C VAL A 257 -9.84 8.04 -0.04
N MET A 258 -9.39 7.85 -1.28
CA MET A 258 -8.03 8.22 -1.71
C MET A 258 -7.75 9.73 -1.65
N ARG A 259 -8.78 10.59 -1.74
CA ARG A 259 -8.66 12.05 -1.62
C ARG A 259 -8.96 12.59 -0.21
N THR A 260 -9.21 11.71 0.77
CA THR A 260 -9.45 12.09 2.16
C THR A 260 -8.12 12.43 2.86
N PRO A 261 -7.94 13.68 3.36
CA PRO A 261 -6.68 14.09 3.98
C PRO A 261 -6.47 13.54 5.39
N GLU A 262 -7.55 13.38 6.16
CA GLU A 262 -7.55 12.87 7.53
C GLU A 262 -8.83 12.07 7.79
N TYR A 263 -8.72 10.98 8.55
CA TYR A 263 -9.84 10.14 8.92
C TYR A 263 -9.74 9.72 10.39
N SER A 264 -10.87 9.71 11.08
CA SER A 264 -10.95 9.26 12.47
C SER A 264 -12.11 8.30 12.67
N PHE A 265 -11.87 7.23 13.39
CA PHE A 265 -12.91 6.27 13.77
C PHE A 265 -12.71 5.78 15.20
N ARG A 266 -13.69 5.07 15.71
CA ARG A 266 -13.68 4.48 17.04
C ARG A 266 -13.78 2.96 16.94
N THR A 267 -12.83 2.23 17.53
CA THR A 267 -12.94 0.77 17.65
C THR A 267 -14.09 0.39 18.59
N ALA A 268 -14.61 -0.82 18.52
CA ALA A 268 -15.67 -1.30 19.39
C ALA A 268 -15.34 -1.18 20.91
N LYS A 269 -14.03 -1.19 21.25
CA LYS A 269 -13.54 -0.96 22.62
C LYS A 269 -13.41 0.52 23.01
N GLY A 270 -13.89 1.43 22.16
CA GLY A 270 -13.90 2.86 22.44
C GLY A 270 -12.58 3.61 22.10
N ARG A 271 -11.53 2.92 21.60
CA ARG A 271 -10.28 3.58 21.22
C ARG A 271 -10.49 4.43 19.96
N ILE A 272 -10.18 5.72 20.03
CA ILE A 272 -10.17 6.61 18.87
C ILE A 272 -8.85 6.42 18.12
N VAL A 273 -8.94 6.29 16.81
CA VAL A 273 -7.81 6.19 15.87
C VAL A 273 -7.95 7.31 14.86
N THR A 274 -6.98 8.21 14.83
CA THR A 274 -6.89 9.30 13.84
C THR A 274 -5.69 9.06 12.95
N VAL A 275 -5.90 9.12 11.63
CA VAL A 275 -4.88 8.88 10.62
C VAL A 275 -4.88 9.98 9.57
N ARG A 276 -3.72 10.22 8.97
CA ARG A 276 -3.53 11.23 7.92
C ARG A 276 -3.02 10.61 6.64
N SER A 277 -3.43 11.21 5.53
CA SER A 277 -2.97 10.76 4.22
C SER A 277 -1.45 10.86 4.07
N THR A 278 -0.89 9.82 3.48
CA THR A 278 0.52 9.79 3.07
C THR A 278 0.76 10.61 1.80
N ASN A 279 -0.29 10.96 1.04
CA ASN A 279 -0.20 11.83 -0.12
C ASN A 279 -0.12 13.31 0.33
N GLN A 280 1.08 13.90 0.24
CA GLN A 280 1.30 15.29 0.69
C GLN A 280 0.64 16.33 -0.22
N ILE A 281 0.31 16.01 -1.48
CA ILE A 281 -0.36 16.94 -2.40
C ILE A 281 -1.73 17.36 -1.85
N LEU A 282 -2.45 16.42 -1.22
CA LEU A 282 -3.74 16.71 -0.57
C LEU A 282 -3.68 17.80 0.50
N ARG A 283 -2.50 18.00 1.13
CA ARG A 283 -2.34 18.96 2.23
C ARG A 283 -1.91 20.35 1.77
N THR A 284 -1.33 20.42 0.58
CA THR A 284 -0.86 21.70 0.04
C THR A 284 -1.95 22.44 -0.72
N GLY A 285 -2.93 21.71 -1.30
CA GLY A 285 -4.06 22.28 -2.00
C GLY A 285 -3.70 23.05 -3.29
N ASP A 286 -2.44 22.91 -3.75
CA ASP A 286 -1.94 23.56 -4.95
C ASP A 286 -2.31 22.83 -6.24
N ILE A 287 -2.70 21.56 -6.14
CA ILE A 287 -3.17 20.74 -7.25
C ILE A 287 -4.40 19.95 -6.77
N ASP A 288 -5.44 19.91 -7.58
CA ASP A 288 -6.65 19.15 -7.30
C ASP A 288 -6.40 17.65 -7.51
N VAL A 289 -6.56 16.86 -6.43
CA VAL A 289 -6.32 15.42 -6.41
C VAL A 289 -7.64 14.69 -6.50
N VAL A 290 -7.86 13.95 -7.59
CA VAL A 290 -9.03 13.09 -7.80
C VAL A 290 -8.84 11.74 -7.08
N GLY A 291 -7.63 11.22 -7.05
CA GLY A 291 -7.26 10.01 -6.33
C GLY A 291 -5.74 9.85 -6.27
N GLY A 292 -5.26 9.01 -5.37
CA GLY A 292 -3.82 8.77 -5.32
C GLY A 292 -3.37 7.83 -4.21
N LYS A 293 -2.27 7.14 -4.47
CA LYS A 293 -1.63 6.21 -3.52
C LYS A 293 -0.13 6.34 -3.55
N THR A 294 0.46 6.38 -2.37
CA THR A 294 1.91 6.36 -2.18
C THR A 294 2.41 4.95 -1.91
N GLY A 295 3.65 4.66 -2.28
CA GLY A 295 4.36 3.44 -1.94
C GLY A 295 5.78 3.73 -1.43
N PHE A 296 6.31 2.86 -0.57
CA PHE A 296 7.71 2.83 -0.19
C PHE A 296 8.10 1.49 0.42
N ILE A 297 9.08 0.85 -0.15
CA ILE A 297 9.98 -0.13 0.47
C ILE A 297 11.38 0.17 -0.06
N SER A 298 12.44 -0.32 0.61
CA SER A 298 13.81 -0.02 0.20
C SER A 298 14.13 -0.41 -1.25
N LYS A 299 13.58 -1.53 -1.74
CA LYS A 299 13.74 -2.01 -3.13
C LYS A 299 13.04 -1.12 -4.14
N ALA A 300 11.82 -0.64 -3.82
CA ALA A 300 11.01 0.17 -4.72
C ALA A 300 11.46 1.64 -4.78
N GLY A 301 12.09 2.16 -3.71
CA GLY A 301 12.22 3.61 -3.53
C GLY A 301 10.88 4.27 -3.20
N TYR A 302 10.78 5.56 -3.40
CA TYR A 302 9.53 6.31 -3.13
C TYR A 302 8.67 6.35 -4.39
N CYS A 303 7.45 5.84 -4.27
CA CYS A 303 6.50 5.73 -5.37
C CYS A 303 5.23 6.59 -5.10
N LEU A 304 4.64 7.11 -6.17
CA LEU A 304 3.36 7.81 -6.16
C LEU A 304 2.63 7.51 -7.48
N ALA A 305 1.39 7.04 -7.38
CA ALA A 305 0.44 7.03 -8.48
C ALA A 305 -0.72 7.95 -8.10
N THR A 306 -1.07 8.92 -8.94
CA THR A 306 -2.12 9.89 -8.62
C THR A 306 -2.85 10.36 -9.88
N LEU A 307 -4.17 10.53 -9.77
CA LEU A 307 -5.01 11.19 -10.76
C LEU A 307 -5.22 12.63 -10.32
N LEU A 308 -4.81 13.57 -11.15
CA LEU A 308 -4.80 15.00 -10.87
C LEU A 308 -5.65 15.74 -11.90
N LYS A 309 -6.45 16.70 -11.46
CA LYS A 309 -7.21 17.55 -12.36
C LYS A 309 -6.34 18.72 -12.83
N MET A 310 -6.34 18.97 -14.13
CA MET A 310 -5.71 20.16 -14.70
C MET A 310 -6.42 21.43 -14.24
N PRO A 311 -5.69 22.54 -14.04
CA PRO A 311 -6.29 23.84 -13.72
C PRO A 311 -7.37 24.25 -14.71
N GLN A 312 -8.26 25.17 -14.29
CA GLN A 312 -9.29 25.78 -15.14
C GLN A 312 -10.29 24.80 -15.77
N GLY A 313 -10.57 23.65 -15.09
CA GLY A 313 -11.53 22.68 -15.59
C GLY A 313 -10.99 21.75 -16.67
N GLY A 314 -9.69 21.72 -16.89
CA GLY A 314 -9.04 20.79 -17.83
C GLY A 314 -9.20 19.31 -17.46
N PRO A 315 -8.70 18.39 -18.29
CA PRO A 315 -8.86 16.95 -18.09
C PRO A 315 -8.18 16.46 -16.79
N SER A 316 -8.59 15.31 -16.30
CA SER A 316 -7.88 14.59 -15.25
C SER A 316 -6.75 13.76 -15.88
N LEU A 317 -5.53 13.88 -15.37
CA LEU A 317 -4.35 13.20 -15.87
C LEU A 317 -3.76 12.29 -14.79
N ALA A 318 -3.44 11.08 -15.15
CA ALA A 318 -2.71 10.17 -14.27
C ALA A 318 -1.21 10.51 -14.33
N VAL A 319 -0.63 10.79 -13.17
CA VAL A 319 0.81 11.03 -13.02
C VAL A 319 1.38 9.98 -12.10
N VAL A 320 2.34 9.21 -12.60
CA VAL A 320 3.00 8.17 -11.82
C VAL A 320 4.49 8.44 -11.74
N ILE A 321 5.03 8.32 -10.54
CA ILE A 321 6.45 8.41 -10.22
C ILE A 321 6.84 7.13 -9.49
N LEU A 322 7.76 6.35 -10.05
CA LEU A 322 8.28 5.13 -9.44
C LEU A 322 9.79 5.28 -9.18
N GLY A 323 10.22 4.88 -7.98
CA GLY A 323 11.63 4.86 -7.63
C GLY A 323 12.25 6.24 -7.42
N ALA A 324 11.50 7.23 -6.94
CA ALA A 324 12.08 8.52 -6.56
C ALA A 324 13.07 8.36 -5.40
N THR A 325 14.12 9.17 -5.40
CA THR A 325 15.24 9.08 -4.46
C THR A 325 14.90 9.58 -3.05
N SER A 326 13.80 10.33 -2.90
CA SER A 326 13.35 10.84 -1.60
C SER A 326 11.84 10.93 -1.50
N ASN A 327 11.34 10.92 -0.24
CA ASN A 327 9.92 11.06 0.03
C ASN A 327 9.34 12.37 -0.54
N VAL A 328 10.05 13.47 -0.37
CA VAL A 328 9.62 14.77 -0.91
C VAL A 328 9.79 14.85 -2.42
N GLY A 329 10.79 14.15 -2.97
CA GLY A 329 11.11 14.13 -4.40
C GLY A 329 9.94 13.68 -5.25
N ARG A 330 9.25 12.57 -4.89
CA ARG A 330 8.10 12.08 -5.67
C ARG A 330 6.99 13.13 -5.85
N PHE A 331 6.76 14.00 -4.84
CA PHE A 331 5.75 15.06 -4.93
C PHE A 331 6.24 16.26 -5.73
N TRP A 332 7.54 16.62 -5.64
CA TRP A 332 8.09 17.70 -6.42
C TRP A 332 8.23 17.34 -7.90
N GLU A 333 8.63 16.11 -8.22
CA GLU A 333 8.65 15.65 -9.61
C GLU A 333 7.27 15.65 -10.25
N THR A 334 6.24 15.22 -9.51
CA THR A 334 4.84 15.36 -9.95
C THR A 334 4.50 16.81 -10.27
N ARG A 335 4.87 17.77 -9.40
CA ARG A 335 4.63 19.21 -9.64
C ARG A 335 5.40 19.73 -10.86
N HIS A 336 6.65 19.32 -11.01
CA HIS A 336 7.46 19.73 -12.15
C HIS A 336 6.88 19.22 -13.48
N LEU A 337 6.41 17.97 -13.52
CA LEU A 337 5.76 17.40 -14.68
C LEU A 337 4.47 18.17 -15.02
N MET A 338 3.63 18.45 -14.03
CA MET A 338 2.39 19.20 -14.22
C MET A 338 2.64 20.66 -14.66
N ALA A 339 3.63 21.33 -14.06
CA ALA A 339 4.01 22.69 -14.44
C ALA A 339 4.57 22.76 -15.87
N TRP A 340 5.42 21.78 -16.24
CA TRP A 340 5.95 21.68 -17.60
C TRP A 340 4.84 21.47 -18.62
N LEU A 341 3.89 20.55 -18.34
CA LEU A 341 2.77 20.31 -19.23
C LEU A 341 1.88 21.54 -19.38
N ALA A 342 1.55 22.22 -18.27
CA ALA A 342 0.74 23.43 -18.29
C ALA A 342 1.40 24.56 -19.14
N ALA A 343 2.70 24.75 -19.00
CA ALA A 343 3.43 25.73 -19.82
C ALA A 343 3.39 25.35 -21.33
N ARG A 344 3.51 24.07 -21.66
CA ARG A 344 3.48 23.60 -23.05
C ARG A 344 2.09 23.73 -23.68
N THR A 345 1.02 23.48 -22.94
CA THR A 345 -0.36 23.63 -23.41
C THR A 345 -0.72 25.10 -23.66
N GLN A 346 -0.22 26.02 -22.84
CA GLN A 346 -0.38 27.49 -23.08
C GLN A 346 0.33 27.93 -24.36
N VAL A 347 1.55 27.45 -24.61
CA VAL A 347 2.34 27.80 -25.81
C VAL A 347 1.70 27.23 -27.09
N LEU A 348 1.06 26.05 -27.01
CA LEU A 348 0.43 25.40 -28.15
C LEU A 348 -0.98 25.90 -28.47
N GLY A 349 -1.46 26.94 -27.75
CA GLY A 349 -2.74 27.59 -28.06
C GLY A 349 -3.97 26.71 -27.90
N PHE A 350 -3.92 25.69 -27.01
CA PHE A 350 -5.12 25.01 -26.54
C PHE A 350 -5.93 25.96 -25.67
N ASN A 351 -6.58 26.92 -26.33
CA ASN A 351 -7.54 27.81 -25.73
C ASN A 351 -8.65 26.97 -25.12
N THR A 352 -8.78 27.04 -23.82
CA THR A 352 -10.02 26.68 -23.12
C THR A 352 -11.17 27.42 -23.82
N PRO A 353 -12.30 26.73 -24.16
CA PRO A 353 -13.43 27.44 -24.72
C PRO A 353 -13.82 28.56 -23.78
N ALA A 354 -13.86 29.80 -24.28
CA ALA A 354 -14.35 30.94 -23.55
C ALA A 354 -15.75 30.61 -23.03
N VAL A 355 -15.95 30.71 -21.73
CA VAL A 355 -17.28 30.68 -21.12
C VAL A 355 -18.02 31.86 -21.75
N ALA A 356 -19.00 31.55 -22.61
CA ALA A 356 -19.91 32.53 -23.12
C ALA A 356 -20.64 33.17 -21.93
N THR A 357 -20.23 34.39 -21.57
CA THR A 357 -21.01 35.27 -20.70
C THR A 357 -22.30 35.58 -21.46
N ALA A 358 -23.37 34.88 -21.06
CA ALA A 358 -24.74 35.29 -21.43
C ALA A 358 -25.01 36.68 -20.79
N GLN A 359 -25.22 37.65 -21.63
CA GLN A 359 -25.82 38.93 -21.29
C GLN A 359 -27.32 38.75 -20.98
#